data_1f6ff38393dbedc64b285674cb601c1f
#
_entry.id   1f6ff38393dbedc64b285674cb601c1f
#
_cell.length_a   1.000
_cell.length_b   1.000
_cell.length_c   1.000
_cell.angle_alpha   90.00
_cell.angle_beta   90.00
_cell.angle_gamma   90.00
#
_symmetry.space_group_name_H-M   'P 1'
#
loop_
_entity.id
_entity.type
_entity.pdbx_description
1 polymer ?
#
loop_
_entity_poly.entity_id
_entity_poly.type
_entity_poly.pdbx_seq_one_letter_code
_entity_poly.pdbx_strand_id
1 'polypeptide(L)'
;MYPLLKQIARKKSLLRSLMNLEARNYTISGKILDLGGGADTAKFTYYNFLEMKPDAEILNLDLKSGKRINFETDQLPFGDESVDQVLSFNLFEHIYNYRLITRESARVLKSGSKMIGFVPFLINYHPDPNDYFRYTKEALRNIFTEAGFKEIKIKAIGIGPLSVNFNVLAPFLPVFLRCLIFPFYYFADKFILRLRPYMTERYPLGYFFELKK
;
A
#
# COMPACT_ATOMS: atom_id res chain seq x y z
N MET A 1 15.48 9.02 8.89
CA MET A 1 14.88 9.12 10.24
C MET A 1 13.93 10.33 10.37
N TYR A 2 14.39 11.57 10.19
CA TYR A 2 13.56 12.79 10.40
C TYR A 2 12.18 12.77 9.70
N PRO A 3 12.03 12.37 8.41
CA PRO A 3 10.71 12.28 7.77
C PRO A 3 9.75 11.31 8.46
N LEU A 4 10.27 10.19 9.02
CA LEU A 4 9.47 9.24 9.78
C LEU A 4 9.01 9.82 11.11
N LEU A 5 9.90 10.45 11.87
CA LEU A 5 9.55 11.12 13.13
C LEU A 5 8.46 12.18 12.93
N LYS A 6 8.56 12.98 11.86
CA LYS A 6 7.54 13.98 11.52
C LYS A 6 6.16 13.37 11.31
N GLN A 7 6.07 12.17 10.71
CA GLN A 7 4.79 11.49 10.52
C GLN A 7 4.29 10.82 11.80
N ILE A 8 5.20 10.21 12.60
CA ILE A 8 4.87 9.63 13.92
C ILE A 8 4.32 10.71 14.85
N ALA A 9 4.94 11.90 14.87
CA ALA A 9 4.44 13.06 15.63
C ALA A 9 3.04 13.50 15.16
N ARG A 10 2.67 13.26 13.91
CA ARG A 10 1.32 13.48 13.35
C ARG A 10 0.39 12.28 13.56
N LYS A 11 0.68 11.41 14.53
CA LYS A 11 -0.11 10.22 14.89
C LYS A 11 -0.23 9.16 13.79
N LYS A 12 0.65 9.16 12.76
CA LYS A 12 0.68 8.09 11.77
C LYS A 12 1.42 6.87 12.31
N SER A 13 0.97 5.66 11.96
CA SER A 13 1.71 4.43 12.26
C SER A 13 3.04 4.40 11.49
N LEU A 14 3.98 3.59 11.95
CA LEU A 14 5.24 3.42 11.24
C LEU A 14 5.01 2.82 9.84
N LEU A 15 4.13 1.82 9.73
CA LEU A 15 3.70 1.26 8.44
C LEU A 15 3.24 2.36 7.48
N ARG A 16 2.26 3.17 7.90
CA ARG A 16 1.71 4.25 7.06
C ARG A 16 2.77 5.27 6.69
N SER A 17 3.68 5.56 7.61
CA SER A 17 4.78 6.51 7.39
C SER A 17 5.76 6.00 6.33
N LEU A 18 6.12 4.72 6.39
CA LEU A 18 7.02 4.09 5.42
C LEU A 18 6.35 3.97 4.04
N MET A 19 5.08 3.54 3.99
CA MET A 19 4.29 3.48 2.76
C MET A 19 4.22 4.86 2.08
N ASN A 20 3.90 5.91 2.84
CA ASN A 20 3.83 7.28 2.33
C ASN A 20 5.18 7.78 1.79
N LEU A 21 6.30 7.43 2.45
CA LEU A 21 7.63 7.81 1.96
C LEU A 21 8.00 7.05 0.69
N GLU A 22 7.62 5.79 0.57
CA GLU A 22 7.83 5.02 -0.66
C GLU A 22 7.01 5.57 -1.83
N ALA A 23 5.76 5.99 -1.57
CA ALA A 23 4.87 6.56 -2.58
C ALA A 23 5.49 7.78 -3.32
N ARG A 24 6.44 8.50 -2.71
CA ARG A 24 7.14 9.64 -3.35
C ARG A 24 7.97 9.27 -4.58
N ASN A 25 8.27 8.00 -4.73
CA ASN A 25 9.05 7.51 -5.87
C ASN A 25 8.18 7.26 -7.12
N TYR A 26 6.87 7.53 -7.02
CA TYR A 26 5.90 7.20 -8.06
C TYR A 26 5.15 8.42 -8.53
N THR A 27 5.03 8.54 -9.85
CA THR A 27 4.30 9.61 -10.53
C THR A 27 2.98 9.08 -11.06
N ILE A 28 1.91 9.86 -10.91
CA ILE A 28 0.58 9.55 -11.46
C ILE A 28 0.15 10.62 -12.46
N SER A 29 -0.49 10.17 -13.56
CA SER A 29 -0.93 11.01 -14.68
C SER A 29 -2.11 10.38 -15.42
N GLY A 30 -2.85 11.20 -16.16
CA GLY A 30 -4.00 10.75 -16.93
C GLY A 30 -5.18 10.31 -16.06
N LYS A 31 -5.99 9.41 -16.58
CA LYS A 31 -7.17 8.87 -15.92
C LYS A 31 -6.80 7.75 -14.94
N ILE A 32 -6.89 8.02 -13.65
CA ILE A 32 -6.42 7.16 -12.56
C ILE A 32 -7.63 6.58 -11.82
N LEU A 33 -7.70 5.25 -11.75
CA LEU A 33 -8.69 4.55 -10.96
C LEU A 33 -8.09 4.21 -9.59
N ASP A 34 -8.64 4.76 -8.51
CA ASP A 34 -8.24 4.42 -7.16
C ASP A 34 -9.24 3.48 -6.51
N LEU A 35 -8.79 2.24 -6.28
CA LEU A 35 -9.57 1.18 -5.66
C LEU A 35 -9.48 1.29 -4.13
N GLY A 36 -10.61 1.48 -3.48
CA GLY A 36 -10.69 1.65 -2.03
C GLY A 36 -10.24 3.04 -1.53
N GLY A 37 -10.05 4.00 -2.44
CA GLY A 37 -9.59 5.36 -2.11
C GLY A 37 -10.57 6.22 -1.30
N GLY A 38 -11.84 5.81 -1.22
CA GLY A 38 -12.92 6.54 -0.53
C GLY A 38 -13.39 7.81 -1.24
N ALA A 39 -14.48 8.40 -0.74
CA ALA A 39 -15.13 9.56 -1.37
C ALA A 39 -14.38 10.89 -1.20
N ASP A 40 -13.48 10.99 -0.22
CA ASP A 40 -12.81 12.24 0.13
C ASP A 40 -11.29 12.12 -0.03
N THR A 41 -10.80 12.48 -1.21
CA THR A 41 -9.38 12.44 -1.58
C THR A 41 -8.49 13.29 -0.66
N ALA A 42 -9.03 14.38 -0.08
CA ALA A 42 -8.27 15.26 0.81
C ALA A 42 -7.85 14.59 2.11
N LYS A 43 -8.54 13.52 2.53
CA LYS A 43 -8.23 12.76 3.75
C LYS A 43 -7.17 11.67 3.53
N PHE A 44 -6.90 11.26 2.30
CA PHE A 44 -5.94 10.20 2.01
C PHE A 44 -4.52 10.72 2.01
N THR A 45 -3.71 10.18 2.91
CA THR A 45 -2.35 10.67 3.11
C THR A 45 -1.38 10.31 2.00
N TYR A 46 -1.63 9.25 1.22
CA TYR A 46 -0.73 8.86 0.14
C TYR A 46 -0.77 9.79 -1.07
N TYR A 47 -1.90 10.46 -1.37
CA TYR A 47 -1.95 11.46 -2.44
C TYR A 47 -0.98 12.64 -2.23
N ASN A 48 -0.76 13.03 -0.97
CA ASN A 48 0.21 14.08 -0.63
C ASN A 48 1.66 13.64 -0.83
N PHE A 49 1.89 12.38 -1.18
CA PHE A 49 3.21 11.81 -1.34
C PHE A 49 3.48 11.32 -2.77
N LEU A 50 2.45 10.99 -3.53
CA LEU A 50 2.58 10.72 -4.95
C LEU A 50 2.91 12.01 -5.71
N GLU A 51 3.75 11.93 -6.73
CA GLU A 51 3.95 13.02 -7.68
C GLU A 51 2.77 13.04 -8.65
N MET A 52 1.93 14.06 -8.56
CA MET A 52 0.76 14.22 -9.45
C MET A 52 1.10 15.13 -10.61
N LYS A 53 0.89 14.65 -11.85
CA LYS A 53 0.97 15.49 -13.05
C LYS A 53 -0.29 16.36 -13.19
N PRO A 54 -0.21 17.49 -13.93
CA PRO A 54 -1.36 18.40 -14.09
C PRO A 54 -2.59 17.78 -14.78
N ASP A 55 -2.39 16.70 -15.55
CA ASP A 55 -3.43 15.95 -16.26
C ASP A 55 -4.03 14.79 -15.43
N ALA A 56 -3.64 14.66 -14.16
CA ALA A 56 -4.10 13.57 -13.30
C ALA A 56 -5.57 13.77 -12.90
N GLU A 57 -6.43 12.86 -13.34
CA GLU A 57 -7.86 12.78 -12.97
C GLU A 57 -8.08 11.52 -12.13
N ILE A 58 -8.43 11.69 -10.85
CA ILE A 58 -8.63 10.58 -9.93
C ILE A 58 -10.11 10.19 -9.85
N LEU A 59 -10.38 8.93 -10.17
CA LEU A 59 -11.68 8.29 -10.07
C LEU A 59 -11.66 7.32 -8.88
N ASN A 60 -12.36 7.66 -7.80
CA ASN A 60 -12.42 6.81 -6.62
C ASN A 60 -13.55 5.78 -6.72
N LEU A 61 -13.23 4.52 -6.42
CA LEU A 61 -14.21 3.48 -6.14
C LEU A 61 -14.00 2.97 -4.71
N ASP A 62 -15.04 3.04 -3.91
CA ASP A 62 -15.04 2.54 -2.54
C ASP A 62 -16.40 1.94 -2.19
N LEU A 63 -16.40 0.96 -1.29
CA LEU A 63 -17.61 0.35 -0.72
C LEU A 63 -18.54 1.37 -0.03
N LYS A 64 -17.97 2.50 0.44
CA LYS A 64 -18.66 3.54 1.22
C LYS A 64 -19.07 4.77 0.41
N SER A 65 -18.60 4.90 -0.83
CA SER A 65 -18.93 6.03 -1.71
C SER A 65 -20.27 5.85 -2.42
N GLY A 66 -20.87 6.95 -2.91
CA GLY A 66 -22.18 6.91 -3.56
C GLY A 66 -22.28 6.01 -4.82
N LYS A 67 -21.15 5.58 -5.39
CA LYS A 67 -21.06 4.50 -6.38
C LYS A 67 -20.62 3.23 -5.64
N ARG A 68 -21.59 2.57 -5.02
CA ARG A 68 -21.35 1.30 -4.32
C ARG A 68 -20.96 0.23 -5.34
N ILE A 69 -19.76 -0.31 -5.19
CA ILE A 69 -19.28 -1.49 -5.91
C ILE A 69 -18.97 -2.57 -4.87
N ASN A 70 -19.37 -3.79 -5.14
CA ASN A 70 -18.95 -4.94 -4.33
C ASN A 70 -17.75 -5.60 -4.99
N PHE A 71 -16.56 -5.35 -4.48
CA PHE A 71 -15.31 -5.93 -5.01
C PHE A 71 -15.26 -7.47 -4.93
N GLU A 72 -16.18 -8.11 -4.21
CA GLU A 72 -16.29 -9.57 -4.13
C GLU A 72 -17.02 -10.18 -5.35
N THR A 73 -17.96 -9.42 -5.97
CA THR A 73 -18.88 -9.96 -6.98
C THR A 73 -18.95 -9.15 -8.25
N ASP A 74 -18.68 -7.84 -8.21
CA ASP A 74 -18.98 -6.94 -9.31
C ASP A 74 -17.75 -6.72 -10.20
N GLN A 75 -17.99 -6.59 -11.50
CA GLN A 75 -17.00 -6.07 -12.44
C GLN A 75 -16.83 -4.56 -12.22
N LEU A 76 -15.62 -4.07 -12.45
CA LEU A 76 -15.35 -2.63 -12.41
C LEU A 76 -16.16 -1.93 -13.51
N PRO A 77 -16.86 -0.80 -13.20
CA PRO A 77 -17.76 -0.09 -14.11
C PRO A 77 -16.98 0.75 -15.15
N PHE A 78 -15.95 0.14 -15.73
CA PHE A 78 -15.08 0.72 -16.75
C PHE A 78 -14.89 -0.28 -17.88
N GLY A 79 -14.80 0.23 -19.11
CA GLY A 79 -14.50 -0.59 -20.27
C GLY A 79 -13.05 -1.14 -20.24
N ASP A 80 -12.78 -2.09 -21.12
CA ASP A 80 -11.43 -2.61 -21.32
C ASP A 80 -10.50 -1.48 -21.75
N GLU A 81 -9.27 -1.47 -21.23
CA GLU A 81 -8.23 -0.49 -21.59
C GLU A 81 -8.68 0.98 -21.53
N SER A 82 -9.47 1.34 -20.50
CA SER A 82 -10.11 2.65 -20.37
C SER A 82 -9.45 3.59 -19.37
N VAL A 83 -8.48 3.10 -18.56
CA VAL A 83 -7.76 3.89 -17.55
C VAL A 83 -6.26 3.85 -17.76
N ASP A 84 -5.59 4.96 -17.44
CA ASP A 84 -4.15 5.11 -17.61
C ASP A 84 -3.37 4.55 -16.44
N GLN A 85 -3.95 4.55 -15.23
CA GLN A 85 -3.33 3.97 -14.04
C GLN A 85 -4.38 3.41 -13.08
N VAL A 86 -3.97 2.42 -12.26
CA VAL A 86 -4.75 1.91 -11.14
C VAL A 86 -3.95 2.07 -9.86
N LEU A 87 -4.59 2.55 -8.81
CA LEU A 87 -4.06 2.61 -7.46
C LEU A 87 -4.81 1.62 -6.55
N SER A 88 -4.08 0.96 -5.64
CA SER A 88 -4.68 0.08 -4.64
C SER A 88 -3.83 0.06 -3.38
N PHE A 89 -4.21 0.82 -2.37
CA PHE A 89 -3.49 0.95 -1.11
C PHE A 89 -4.30 0.40 0.05
N ASN A 90 -3.81 -0.67 0.70
CA ASN A 90 -4.47 -1.37 1.80
C ASN A 90 -5.93 -1.76 1.45
N LEU A 91 -6.10 -2.47 0.35
CA LEU A 91 -7.38 -2.95 -0.12
C LEU A 91 -7.44 -4.48 -0.21
N PHE A 92 -6.43 -5.13 -0.81
CA PHE A 92 -6.47 -6.56 -1.11
C PHE A 92 -6.62 -7.45 0.13
N GLU A 93 -6.10 -7.01 1.28
CA GLU A 93 -6.27 -7.71 2.55
C GLU A 93 -7.73 -7.82 3.00
N HIS A 94 -8.58 -6.90 2.53
CA HIS A 94 -10.00 -6.79 2.87
C HIS A 94 -10.95 -7.47 1.87
N ILE A 95 -10.42 -8.04 0.77
CA ILE A 95 -11.19 -8.68 -0.28
C ILE A 95 -10.87 -10.17 -0.31
N TYR A 96 -11.89 -11.01 -0.10
CA TYR A 96 -11.73 -12.47 -0.18
C TYR A 96 -11.53 -12.92 -1.63
N ASN A 97 -12.31 -12.37 -2.56
CA ASN A 97 -12.21 -12.67 -4.00
C ASN A 97 -11.14 -11.80 -4.71
N TYR A 98 -9.91 -11.82 -4.20
CA TYR A 98 -8.80 -11.06 -4.79
C TYR A 98 -8.55 -11.37 -6.28
N ARG A 99 -8.92 -12.58 -6.74
CA ARG A 99 -8.77 -12.96 -8.15
C ARG A 99 -9.64 -12.12 -9.08
N LEU A 100 -10.88 -11.80 -8.66
CA LEU A 100 -11.76 -10.95 -9.45
C LEU A 100 -11.16 -9.55 -9.59
N ILE A 101 -10.85 -8.90 -8.48
CA ILE A 101 -10.37 -7.51 -8.50
C ILE A 101 -9.02 -7.34 -9.19
N THR A 102 -8.11 -8.33 -9.09
CA THR A 102 -6.82 -8.26 -9.80
C THR A 102 -6.98 -8.42 -11.30
N ARG A 103 -7.86 -9.34 -11.78
CA ARG A 103 -8.18 -9.50 -13.20
C ARG A 103 -8.88 -8.27 -13.77
N GLU A 104 -9.85 -7.73 -13.04
CA GLU A 104 -10.56 -6.52 -13.43
C GLU A 104 -9.63 -5.31 -13.50
N SER A 105 -8.69 -5.18 -12.55
CA SER A 105 -7.66 -4.14 -12.61
C SER A 105 -6.81 -4.26 -13.88
N ALA A 106 -6.41 -5.48 -14.25
CA ALA A 106 -5.67 -5.71 -15.49
C ALA A 106 -6.55 -5.45 -16.73
N ARG A 107 -7.86 -5.79 -16.69
CA ARG A 107 -8.79 -5.59 -17.81
C ARG A 107 -8.95 -4.10 -18.14
N VAL A 108 -9.26 -3.29 -17.13
CA VAL A 108 -9.54 -1.84 -17.33
C VAL A 108 -8.29 -1.02 -17.66
N LEU A 109 -7.11 -1.52 -17.32
CA LEU A 109 -5.83 -0.84 -17.53
C LEU A 109 -5.43 -0.89 -19.01
N LYS A 110 -5.04 0.23 -19.59
CA LYS A 110 -4.50 0.30 -20.94
C LYS A 110 -3.23 -0.53 -21.07
N SER A 111 -2.96 -1.05 -22.26
CA SER A 111 -1.72 -1.78 -22.56
C SER A 111 -0.49 -0.89 -22.28
N GLY A 112 0.52 -1.45 -21.62
CA GLY A 112 1.73 -0.72 -21.20
C GLY A 112 1.57 0.18 -19.98
N SER A 113 0.35 0.34 -19.45
CA SER A 113 0.04 1.14 -18.26
C SER A 113 0.31 0.40 -16.95
N LYS A 114 0.27 1.13 -15.83
CA LYS A 114 0.74 0.62 -14.53
C LYS A 114 -0.35 0.58 -13.47
N MET A 115 -0.28 -0.46 -12.63
CA MET A 115 -0.93 -0.49 -11.34
C MET A 115 0.10 -0.31 -10.23
N ILE A 116 -0.19 0.54 -9.26
CA ILE A 116 0.65 0.83 -8.10
C ILE A 116 -0.16 0.57 -6.84
N GLY A 117 0.47 -0.06 -5.84
CA GLY A 117 -0.25 -0.29 -4.60
C GLY A 117 0.61 -0.79 -3.46
N PHE A 118 -0.07 -1.07 -2.36
CA PHE A 118 0.55 -1.53 -1.14
C PHE A 118 -0.38 -2.49 -0.39
N VAL A 119 0.19 -3.57 0.14
CA VAL A 119 -0.48 -4.49 1.06
C VAL A 119 0.31 -4.65 2.35
N PRO A 120 -0.36 -4.69 3.51
CA PRO A 120 0.30 -4.92 4.79
C PRO A 120 0.69 -6.39 4.98
N PHE A 121 1.70 -6.64 5.85
CA PHE A 121 2.13 -7.99 6.21
C PHE A 121 2.29 -8.17 7.71
N LEU A 122 3.39 -7.71 8.34
CA LEU A 122 3.60 -7.87 9.78
C LEU A 122 2.92 -6.74 10.58
N ILE A 123 1.59 -6.83 10.66
CA ILE A 123 0.76 -5.90 11.42
C ILE A 123 -0.33 -6.64 12.18
N ASN A 124 -0.97 -5.94 13.12
CA ASN A 124 -2.14 -6.44 13.84
C ASN A 124 -3.35 -6.64 12.92
N TYR A 125 -4.29 -7.45 13.37
CA TYR A 125 -5.63 -7.59 12.75
C TYR A 125 -6.36 -6.24 12.75
N HIS A 126 -6.93 -5.85 11.59
CA HIS A 126 -7.59 -4.55 11.42
C HIS A 126 -8.73 -4.59 10.37
N PRO A 127 -9.90 -5.13 10.72
CA PRO A 127 -11.00 -5.32 9.78
C PRO A 127 -11.60 -3.99 9.30
N ASP A 128 -11.91 -3.92 7.97
CA ASP A 128 -12.62 -2.79 7.35
C ASP A 128 -13.41 -3.22 6.08
N PRO A 129 -14.55 -3.90 6.18
CA PRO A 129 -15.17 -4.54 7.36
C PRO A 129 -14.53 -5.86 7.76
N ASN A 130 -13.78 -6.50 6.87
CA ASN A 130 -13.11 -7.78 7.08
C ASN A 130 -11.61 -7.64 6.88
N ASP A 131 -10.84 -8.63 7.33
CA ASP A 131 -9.37 -8.67 7.19
C ASP A 131 -9.00 -10.14 6.95
N TYR A 132 -8.82 -10.52 5.67
CA TYR A 132 -8.71 -11.91 5.26
C TYR A 132 -7.28 -12.37 5.11
N PHE A 133 -6.37 -11.52 4.58
CA PHE A 133 -5.09 -11.99 4.10
C PHE A 133 -3.89 -11.17 4.57
N ARG A 134 -2.75 -11.89 4.69
CA ARG A 134 -1.40 -11.35 4.74
C ARG A 134 -0.59 -12.03 3.63
N TYR A 135 -0.40 -11.30 2.53
CA TYR A 135 0.24 -11.85 1.35
C TYR A 135 1.76 -11.86 1.51
N THR A 136 2.40 -12.98 1.17
CA THR A 136 3.85 -13.02 0.97
C THR A 136 4.21 -12.44 -0.41
N LYS A 137 5.49 -12.11 -0.61
CA LYS A 137 6.01 -11.62 -1.89
C LYS A 137 5.76 -12.61 -3.05
N GLU A 138 5.89 -13.90 -2.76
CA GLU A 138 5.68 -14.99 -3.71
C GLU A 138 4.20 -15.12 -4.07
N ALA A 139 3.31 -15.07 -3.07
CA ALA A 139 1.87 -15.11 -3.31
C ALA A 139 1.42 -13.95 -4.20
N LEU A 140 1.87 -12.72 -3.89
CA LEU A 140 1.57 -11.53 -4.72
C LEU A 140 2.06 -11.70 -6.15
N ARG A 141 3.29 -12.20 -6.35
CA ARG A 141 3.85 -12.43 -7.68
C ARG A 141 2.98 -13.39 -8.50
N ASN A 142 2.57 -14.51 -7.90
CA ASN A 142 1.74 -15.49 -8.57
C ASN A 142 0.36 -14.92 -8.91
N ILE A 143 -0.29 -14.24 -7.96
CA ILE A 143 -1.60 -13.60 -8.14
C ILE A 143 -1.55 -12.61 -9.32
N PHE A 144 -0.55 -11.74 -9.36
CA PHE A 144 -0.43 -10.74 -10.42
C PHE A 144 -0.05 -11.34 -11.78
N THR A 145 0.75 -12.40 -11.78
CA THR A 145 1.04 -13.15 -13.02
C THR A 145 -0.22 -13.81 -13.56
N GLU A 146 -1.02 -14.47 -12.70
CA GLU A 146 -2.31 -15.07 -13.09
C GLU A 146 -3.33 -14.03 -13.60
N ALA A 147 -3.24 -12.79 -13.12
CA ALA A 147 -4.09 -11.68 -13.58
C ALA A 147 -3.65 -11.09 -14.93
N GLY A 148 -2.47 -11.47 -15.47
CA GLY A 148 -1.97 -11.06 -16.78
C GLY A 148 -0.97 -9.90 -16.77
N PHE A 149 -0.46 -9.49 -15.61
CA PHE A 149 0.62 -8.49 -15.53
C PHE A 149 1.96 -9.10 -15.99
N LYS A 150 2.70 -8.37 -16.84
CA LYS A 150 3.96 -8.83 -17.45
C LYS A 150 5.20 -8.43 -16.64
N GLU A 151 5.23 -7.18 -16.15
CA GLU A 151 6.32 -6.69 -15.31
C GLU A 151 5.80 -6.53 -13.89
N ILE A 152 6.40 -7.27 -12.94
CA ILE A 152 5.96 -7.31 -11.54
C ILE A 152 7.14 -6.96 -10.65
N LYS A 153 7.11 -5.74 -10.08
CA LYS A 153 8.07 -5.28 -9.09
C LYS A 153 7.40 -5.25 -7.74
N ILE A 154 7.96 -5.99 -6.77
CA ILE A 154 7.47 -6.04 -5.39
C ILE A 154 8.62 -5.74 -4.45
N LYS A 155 8.44 -4.70 -3.64
CA LYS A 155 9.43 -4.19 -2.69
C LYS A 155 8.95 -4.38 -1.27
N ALA A 156 9.75 -5.06 -0.45
CA ALA A 156 9.50 -5.14 1.00
C ALA A 156 9.66 -3.76 1.64
N ILE A 157 8.67 -3.37 2.43
CA ILE A 157 8.62 -2.11 3.16
C ILE A 157 8.74 -2.39 4.65
N GLY A 158 9.85 -1.97 5.23
CA GLY A 158 10.19 -2.19 6.63
C GLY A 158 11.56 -1.59 6.95
N ILE A 159 11.95 -1.63 8.20
CA ILE A 159 13.30 -1.26 8.65
C ILE A 159 13.97 -2.52 9.16
N GLY A 160 13.37 -3.22 10.13
CA GLY A 160 13.89 -4.43 10.71
C GLY A 160 12.98 -4.97 11.83
N PRO A 161 13.38 -6.04 12.54
CA PRO A 161 12.53 -6.72 13.50
C PRO A 161 12.08 -5.84 14.68
N LEU A 162 12.95 -4.96 15.16
CA LEU A 162 12.62 -4.05 16.27
C LEU A 162 11.60 -2.99 15.83
N SER A 163 11.70 -2.49 14.61
CA SER A 163 10.73 -1.55 14.05
C SER A 163 9.35 -2.21 13.85
N VAL A 164 9.28 -3.50 13.54
CA VAL A 164 8.01 -4.26 13.55
C VAL A 164 7.43 -4.28 14.97
N ASN A 165 8.24 -4.61 15.97
CA ASN A 165 7.82 -4.56 17.38
C ASN A 165 7.33 -3.16 17.78
N PHE A 166 8.08 -2.11 17.42
CA PHE A 166 7.65 -0.73 17.64
C PHE A 166 6.30 -0.43 16.99
N ASN A 167 6.05 -0.87 15.75
CA ASN A 167 4.78 -0.63 15.06
C ASN A 167 3.58 -1.25 15.79
N VAL A 168 3.77 -2.42 16.43
CA VAL A 168 2.74 -3.10 17.23
C VAL A 168 2.51 -2.38 18.56
N LEU A 169 3.56 -1.92 19.23
CA LEU A 169 3.48 -1.27 20.54
C LEU A 169 3.04 0.20 20.47
N ALA A 170 3.38 0.90 19.40
CA ALA A 170 3.14 2.35 19.27
C ALA A 170 1.69 2.79 19.52
N PRO A 171 0.62 2.08 19.10
CA PRO A 171 -0.75 2.50 19.38
C PRO A 171 -1.07 2.67 20.88
N PHE A 172 -0.39 1.91 21.75
CA PHE A 172 -0.60 1.96 23.21
C PHE A 172 0.19 3.08 23.90
N LEU A 173 1.06 3.77 23.17
CA LEU A 173 1.91 4.82 23.73
C LEU A 173 1.41 6.22 23.36
N PRO A 174 1.55 7.21 24.26
CA PRO A 174 1.33 8.61 23.92
C PRO A 174 2.36 9.07 22.87
N VAL A 175 1.98 10.05 22.04
CA VAL A 175 2.79 10.47 20.86
C VAL A 175 4.20 10.91 21.24
N PHE A 176 4.35 11.66 22.35
CA PHE A 176 5.68 12.11 22.78
C PHE A 176 6.61 10.94 23.08
N LEU A 177 6.09 9.86 23.70
CA LEU A 177 6.86 8.67 24.02
C LEU A 177 7.23 7.89 22.73
N ARG A 178 6.28 7.81 21.75
CA ARG A 178 6.61 7.24 20.42
C ARG A 178 7.79 7.96 19.78
N CYS A 179 7.78 9.28 19.80
CA CYS A 179 8.84 10.10 19.23
C CYS A 179 10.18 9.94 19.99
N LEU A 180 10.12 9.77 21.31
CA LEU A 180 11.30 9.59 22.15
C LEU A 180 11.98 8.24 21.92
N ILE A 181 11.20 7.15 21.85
CA ILE A 181 11.75 5.79 21.78
C ILE A 181 12.03 5.33 20.36
N PHE A 182 11.34 5.84 19.32
CA PHE A 182 11.54 5.42 17.93
C PHE A 182 12.99 5.50 17.45
N PRO A 183 13.78 6.54 17.74
CA PRO A 183 15.18 6.59 17.36
C PRO A 183 16.01 5.38 17.83
N PHE A 184 15.76 4.89 19.03
CA PHE A 184 16.46 3.71 19.57
C PHE A 184 16.13 2.46 18.74
N TYR A 185 14.85 2.23 18.45
CA TYR A 185 14.42 1.13 17.59
C TYR A 185 15.02 1.24 16.19
N TYR A 186 15.02 2.45 15.62
CA TYR A 186 15.56 2.71 14.30
C TYR A 186 17.07 2.43 14.21
N PHE A 187 17.85 2.95 15.13
CA PHE A 187 19.31 2.75 15.11
C PHE A 187 19.70 1.32 15.48
N ALA A 188 18.99 0.68 16.39
CA ALA A 188 19.22 -0.72 16.73
C ALA A 188 18.94 -1.63 15.52
N ASP A 189 17.85 -1.42 14.78
CA ASP A 189 17.61 -2.13 13.52
C ASP A 189 18.71 -1.85 12.49
N LYS A 190 19.15 -0.61 12.33
CA LYS A 190 20.25 -0.28 11.41
C LYS A 190 21.54 -1.00 11.77
N PHE A 191 21.83 -1.14 13.05
CA PHE A 191 22.98 -1.91 13.52
C PHE A 191 22.82 -3.41 13.22
N ILE A 192 21.64 -4.00 13.54
CA ILE A 192 21.33 -5.40 13.24
C ILE A 192 21.45 -5.67 11.73
N LEU A 193 20.90 -4.80 10.89
CA LEU A 193 20.92 -4.95 9.44
C LEU A 193 22.33 -4.79 8.84
N ARG A 194 23.22 -4.05 9.50
CA ARG A 194 24.64 -4.00 9.10
C ARG A 194 25.32 -5.36 9.26
N LEU A 195 24.95 -6.11 10.30
CA LEU A 195 25.48 -7.45 10.59
C LEU A 195 24.73 -8.56 9.84
N ARG A 196 23.42 -8.35 9.58
CA ARG A 196 22.52 -9.35 9.00
C ARG A 196 21.57 -8.70 7.98
N PRO A 197 22.07 -8.29 6.79
CA PRO A 197 21.27 -7.51 5.81
C PRO A 197 20.02 -8.24 5.29
N TYR A 198 20.03 -9.57 5.27
CA TYR A 198 18.89 -10.39 4.85
C TYR A 198 17.63 -10.23 5.73
N MET A 199 17.77 -9.66 6.94
CA MET A 199 16.64 -9.46 7.85
C MET A 199 15.65 -8.42 7.32
N THR A 200 16.02 -7.52 6.43
CA THR A 200 15.09 -6.57 5.80
C THR A 200 13.96 -7.30 5.05
N GLU A 201 14.30 -8.37 4.32
CA GLU A 201 13.32 -9.17 3.57
C GLU A 201 12.49 -10.11 4.47
N ARG A 202 12.99 -10.44 5.67
CA ARG A 202 12.31 -11.33 6.62
C ARG A 202 11.30 -10.64 7.53
N TYR A 203 11.42 -9.33 7.74
CA TYR A 203 10.58 -8.56 8.65
C TYR A 203 9.93 -7.36 7.96
N PRO A 204 9.23 -7.54 6.81
CA PRO A 204 8.52 -6.46 6.16
C PRO A 204 7.24 -6.12 6.92
N LEU A 205 6.95 -4.84 7.10
CA LEU A 205 5.64 -4.38 7.56
C LEU A 205 4.58 -4.52 6.47
N GLY A 206 4.99 -4.53 5.21
CA GLY A 206 4.14 -4.71 4.04
C GLY A 206 4.95 -4.73 2.75
N TYR A 207 4.25 -4.83 1.64
CA TYR A 207 4.85 -4.86 0.31
C TYR A 207 4.26 -3.76 -0.57
N PHE A 208 5.13 -2.95 -1.14
CA PHE A 208 4.79 -2.01 -2.19
C PHE A 208 4.96 -2.71 -3.54
N PHE A 209 4.02 -2.52 -4.47
CA PHE A 209 4.11 -3.13 -5.78
C PHE A 209 3.88 -2.13 -6.91
N GLU A 210 4.60 -2.31 -8.01
CA GLU A 210 4.40 -1.68 -9.30
C GLU A 210 4.24 -2.80 -10.33
N LEU A 211 3.12 -2.81 -11.03
CA LEU A 211 2.76 -3.79 -12.02
C LEU A 211 2.58 -3.10 -13.36
N LYS A 212 2.95 -3.76 -14.48
CA LYS A 212 2.72 -3.26 -15.82
C LYS A 212 2.00 -4.32 -16.65
N LYS A 213 0.95 -3.88 -17.35
CA LYS A 213 0.18 -4.72 -18.26
C LYS A 213 0.91 -5.01 -19.58
#